data_441959d667a835b2d289aaf660869e2e
#
_entry.id   441959d667a835b2d289aaf660869e2e
#
_cell.length_a   1.000
_cell.length_b   1.000
_cell.length_c   1.000
_cell.angle_alpha   90.00
_cell.angle_beta   90.00
_cell.angle_gamma   90.00
#
_symmetry.space_group_name_H-M   'P 1'
#
loop_
_entity.id
_entity.type
_entity.pdbx_description
1 polymer ?
#
loop_
_entity_poly.entity_id
_entity_poly.type
_entity_poly.pdbx_seq_one_letter_code
_entity_poly.pdbx_strand_id
1 'polypeptide(L)'
;MMKFHWSAPCIALLTLLAGGCSDPVAKDIPTDVVVADTAQMQAIVAPLLDDLPYDTALTLQVQALCGDPEALEALRLPYSTEAIFIRHGKELRKAWDLAESKHFRAMESWGDSTLERLIEPDLPLFYPFSGPDVIFPIRLFDRSSAVFLYAREPVFPLIPFETLEDDQLDTYLGSVRRDLIDILGLSYFITKNMSAGLASDNTRGVLPMMMLFIGSHKGRILRLSYYEVGPDGERMPVASIERRDVPHGCVIETYFPDQQRLLSFNYTSCNLADDAYARDPRTMRHIDRIGAYNAFLKAASYLPHRGNFTQVRQRIANARALFQDDTGLPFRHMDLETRKLFVYGNYGRPIPSFGDETYQRDLQVFYDTTRSHRGQLPFKFGYHNSSDGRHLNYQLLVMRGSDGVTEAPPATTAQVPAELPVTDDSTVAELPPAPEGKRYRIQVLTSDRKLPPTAPDFKGLLSWHYMDKGLYKYTVGEYLDRATATAACRNLQRDSFPDAFVAVFKGNIRLR
;
A
#
# COMPACT_ATOMS: atom_id res chain seq x y z
N MET A 1 15.73 29.90 -22.09
CA MET A 1 16.70 28.83 -21.84
C MET A 1 17.57 29.22 -20.65
N MET A 2 17.09 29.00 -19.44
CA MET A 2 17.89 29.22 -18.24
C MET A 2 18.18 27.82 -17.65
N LYS A 3 19.46 27.44 -17.72
CA LYS A 3 19.98 26.25 -17.05
C LYS A 3 20.08 26.55 -15.56
N PHE A 4 19.15 26.08 -14.75
CA PHE A 4 19.35 26.05 -13.31
C PHE A 4 20.22 24.83 -12.98
N HIS A 5 21.46 25.10 -12.67
CA HIS A 5 22.32 24.16 -11.96
C HIS A 5 21.89 24.17 -10.49
N TRP A 6 21.41 23.06 -10.03
CA TRP A 6 21.32 22.79 -8.60
C TRP A 6 22.73 22.54 -8.07
N SER A 7 23.38 23.59 -7.63
CA SER A 7 24.56 23.48 -6.78
C SER A 7 24.05 23.43 -5.33
N ALA A 8 24.27 22.32 -4.71
CA ALA A 8 24.02 21.95 -3.35
C ALA A 8 24.37 23.02 -2.28
N PRO A 9 23.46 23.81 -1.75
CA PRO A 9 23.72 24.44 -0.46
C PRO A 9 23.27 23.58 0.74
N CYS A 10 22.29 22.68 0.58
CA CYS A 10 21.82 21.88 1.72
C CYS A 10 22.74 20.71 2.08
N ILE A 11 23.45 20.11 1.10
CA ILE A 11 24.43 19.03 1.37
C ILE A 11 25.76 19.63 1.87
N ALA A 12 26.10 20.86 1.49
CA ALA A 12 27.33 21.54 1.94
C ALA A 12 27.30 21.95 3.42
N LEU A 13 26.13 22.16 4.03
CA LEU A 13 26.03 22.51 5.44
C LEU A 13 26.29 21.30 6.36
N LEU A 14 25.96 20.09 5.91
CA LEU A 14 26.27 18.84 6.63
C LEU A 14 27.74 18.39 6.45
N THR A 15 28.38 18.76 5.32
CA THR A 15 29.78 18.41 5.04
C THR A 15 30.79 19.40 5.61
N LEU A 16 30.40 20.63 5.94
CA LEU A 16 31.29 21.62 6.57
C LEU A 16 31.58 21.33 8.05
N LEU A 17 30.87 20.40 8.70
CA LEU A 17 31.17 19.92 10.05
C LEU A 17 32.04 18.64 10.06
N ALA A 18 32.38 18.07 8.90
CA ALA A 18 33.15 16.83 8.79
C ALA A 18 34.48 16.95 8.00
N GLY A 19 34.89 18.11 7.56
CA GLY A 19 36.03 18.26 6.65
C GLY A 19 37.11 19.19 7.16
N GLY A 20 38.14 18.64 7.78
CA GLY A 20 39.33 19.40 8.07
C GLY A 20 40.34 18.63 8.93
N CYS A 21 41.03 17.66 8.35
CA CYS A 21 42.24 17.09 8.94
C CYS A 21 43.44 17.30 8.04
N SER A 22 44.39 18.09 8.53
CA SER A 22 45.82 17.89 8.28
C SER A 22 46.55 18.12 9.59
N ASP A 23 47.21 17.08 10.05
CA ASP A 23 48.06 16.98 11.25
C ASP A 23 49.30 17.94 11.19
N PRO A 24 50.02 18.19 12.29
CA PRO A 24 50.00 17.62 13.61
C PRO A 24 50.07 18.63 14.78
N VAL A 25 49.73 18.26 15.96
CA VAL A 25 50.36 18.50 17.29
C VAL A 25 49.29 18.28 18.35
N ALA A 26 49.51 17.26 19.21
CA ALA A 26 48.71 17.01 20.40
C ALA A 26 48.73 18.21 21.34
N LYS A 27 47.57 18.78 21.60
CA LYS A 27 47.26 19.54 22.82
C LYS A 27 45.86 19.19 23.25
N ASP A 28 45.74 18.97 24.55
CA ASP A 28 44.56 18.60 25.32
C ASP A 28 43.27 19.24 24.78
N ILE A 29 42.38 18.40 24.23
CA ILE A 29 41.03 18.77 23.88
C ILE A 29 40.17 18.52 25.13
N PRO A 30 39.45 19.53 25.64
CA PRO A 30 38.48 19.33 26.70
C PRO A 30 37.40 18.34 26.24
N THR A 31 37.13 17.33 27.03
CA THR A 31 36.10 16.31 26.80
C THR A 31 34.66 16.78 27.07
N ASP A 32 34.35 18.04 26.81
CA ASP A 32 32.96 18.53 26.77
C ASP A 32 32.53 18.70 25.32
N VAL A 33 32.29 17.57 24.67
CA VAL A 33 31.43 17.56 23.48
C VAL A 33 30.03 17.85 23.99
N VAL A 34 29.61 19.11 23.91
CA VAL A 34 28.21 19.48 24.05
C VAL A 34 27.47 18.71 22.94
N VAL A 35 26.85 17.60 23.29
CA VAL A 35 25.86 16.96 22.45
C VAL A 35 24.77 18.01 22.27
N ALA A 36 24.78 18.68 21.11
CA ALA A 36 23.72 19.62 20.78
C ALA A 36 22.40 18.88 20.93
N ASP A 37 21.53 19.40 21.77
CA ASP A 37 20.25 18.82 22.09
C ASP A 37 19.51 18.58 20.77
N THR A 38 19.16 17.34 20.49
CA THR A 38 18.46 16.91 19.26
C THR A 38 17.19 17.74 19.05
N ALA A 39 16.54 18.15 20.14
CA ALA A 39 15.38 19.04 20.12
C ALA A 39 15.73 20.46 19.64
N GLN A 40 16.91 21.00 19.97
CA GLN A 40 17.37 22.29 19.47
C GLN A 40 17.73 22.25 17.99
N MET A 41 18.34 21.16 17.52
CA MET A 41 18.63 20.96 16.09
C MET A 41 17.32 20.83 15.29
N GLN A 42 16.35 20.07 15.77
CA GLN A 42 15.03 19.97 15.17
C GLN A 42 14.31 21.33 15.11
N ALA A 43 14.37 22.12 16.18
CA ALA A 43 13.75 23.46 16.22
C ALA A 43 14.38 24.45 15.23
N ILE A 44 15.65 24.25 14.83
CA ILE A 44 16.33 25.10 13.83
C ILE A 44 16.03 24.63 12.41
N VAL A 45 15.85 23.33 12.17
CA VAL A 45 15.63 22.77 10.84
C VAL A 45 14.15 22.85 10.44
N ALA A 46 13.23 22.70 11.38
CA ALA A 46 11.80 22.70 11.12
C ALA A 46 11.28 23.95 10.34
N PRO A 47 11.62 25.20 10.72
CA PRO A 47 11.20 26.38 9.97
C PRO A 47 11.73 26.41 8.55
N LEU A 48 12.92 25.86 8.31
CA LEU A 48 13.52 25.80 6.96
C LEU A 48 12.79 24.79 6.05
N LEU A 49 12.21 23.72 6.60
CA LEU A 49 11.44 22.74 5.85
C LEU A 49 10.06 23.28 5.46
N ASP A 50 9.44 24.11 6.31
CA ASP A 50 8.15 24.73 6.00
C ASP A 50 8.23 25.76 4.88
N ASP A 51 9.40 26.36 4.66
CA ASP A 51 9.69 27.33 3.61
C ASP A 51 10.14 26.66 2.28
N LEU A 52 10.19 25.34 2.22
CA LEU A 52 10.56 24.65 0.98
C LEU A 52 9.60 24.99 -0.16
N PRO A 53 10.12 25.36 -1.36
CA PRO A 53 9.27 25.57 -2.52
C PRO A 53 8.56 24.25 -2.89
N TYR A 54 7.27 24.34 -3.13
CA TYR A 54 6.44 23.21 -3.55
C TYR A 54 5.58 23.55 -4.75
N ASP A 55 5.14 22.55 -5.47
CA ASP A 55 4.20 22.71 -6.58
C ASP A 55 2.81 23.03 -6.02
N THR A 56 2.52 24.33 -5.91
CA THR A 56 1.27 24.83 -5.34
C THR A 56 0.06 24.36 -6.14
N ALA A 57 0.13 24.37 -7.47
CA ALA A 57 -0.98 23.98 -8.33
C ALA A 57 -1.29 22.48 -8.14
N LEU A 58 -0.28 21.62 -8.21
CA LEU A 58 -0.44 20.19 -7.99
C LEU A 58 -0.88 19.87 -6.56
N THR A 59 -0.34 20.57 -5.56
CA THR A 59 -0.75 20.39 -4.16
C THR A 59 -2.21 20.75 -3.96
N LEU A 60 -2.71 21.85 -4.53
CA LEU A 60 -4.12 22.22 -4.49
C LEU A 60 -5.02 21.18 -5.17
N GLN A 61 -4.61 20.66 -6.33
CA GLN A 61 -5.34 19.58 -7.01
C GLN A 61 -5.43 18.33 -6.12
N VAL A 62 -4.34 17.95 -5.47
CA VAL A 62 -4.29 16.79 -4.57
C VAL A 62 -5.16 17.00 -3.32
N GLN A 63 -5.14 18.19 -2.73
CA GLN A 63 -6.00 18.53 -1.61
C GLN A 63 -7.47 18.57 -2.00
N ALA A 64 -7.80 19.12 -3.17
CA ALA A 64 -9.14 19.08 -3.73
C ALA A 64 -9.63 17.64 -3.98
N LEU A 65 -8.75 16.75 -4.48
CA LEU A 65 -9.02 15.32 -4.61
C LEU A 65 -9.39 14.68 -3.26
N CYS A 66 -8.85 15.19 -2.16
CA CYS A 66 -9.20 14.79 -0.81
C CYS A 66 -10.48 15.47 -0.29
N GLY A 67 -11.07 16.38 -1.05
CA GLY A 67 -12.24 17.18 -0.67
C GLY A 67 -11.94 18.22 0.40
N ASP A 68 -10.72 18.78 0.38
CA ASP A 68 -10.30 19.86 1.28
C ASP A 68 -11.03 21.18 0.93
N PRO A 69 -11.79 21.80 1.85
CA PRO A 69 -12.57 22.99 1.53
C PRO A 69 -11.71 24.20 1.15
N GLU A 70 -10.55 24.39 1.79
CA GLU A 70 -9.66 25.54 1.53
C GLU A 70 -9.06 25.44 0.13
N ALA A 71 -8.68 24.23 -0.28
CA ALA A 71 -8.19 23.97 -1.63
C ALA A 71 -9.27 24.19 -2.68
N LEU A 72 -10.51 23.80 -2.40
CA LEU A 72 -11.66 24.02 -3.32
C LEU A 72 -11.93 25.51 -3.50
N GLU A 73 -11.92 26.30 -2.41
CA GLU A 73 -12.08 27.75 -2.47
C GLU A 73 -10.94 28.41 -3.28
N ALA A 74 -9.69 27.95 -3.05
CA ALA A 74 -8.51 28.48 -3.77
C ALA A 74 -8.56 28.20 -5.27
N LEU A 75 -9.11 27.05 -5.68
CA LEU A 75 -9.27 26.67 -7.10
C LEU A 75 -10.36 27.47 -7.84
N ARG A 76 -11.27 28.15 -7.11
CA ARG A 76 -12.36 28.97 -7.69
C ARG A 76 -13.17 28.24 -8.76
N LEU A 77 -13.55 27.00 -8.47
CA LEU A 77 -14.28 26.15 -9.39
C LEU A 77 -15.72 26.68 -9.64
N PRO A 78 -16.34 26.34 -10.79
CA PRO A 78 -17.78 26.56 -10.98
C PRO A 78 -18.61 25.90 -9.88
N TYR A 79 -19.74 26.50 -9.50
CA TYR A 79 -20.59 26.00 -8.40
C TYR A 79 -21.01 24.54 -8.54
N SER A 80 -21.34 24.10 -9.77
CA SER A 80 -21.69 22.69 -10.04
C SER A 80 -20.52 21.74 -9.76
N THR A 81 -19.34 22.10 -10.20
CA THR A 81 -18.10 21.35 -10.01
C THR A 81 -17.71 21.31 -8.53
N GLU A 82 -17.79 22.45 -7.84
CA GLU A 82 -17.56 22.56 -6.38
C GLU A 82 -18.50 21.63 -5.59
N ALA A 83 -19.78 21.59 -5.93
CA ALA A 83 -20.76 20.72 -5.28
C ALA A 83 -20.43 19.23 -5.41
N ILE A 84 -19.83 18.80 -6.54
CA ILE A 84 -19.36 17.43 -6.75
C ILE A 84 -18.21 17.11 -5.78
N PHE A 85 -17.23 18.00 -5.66
CA PHE A 85 -16.10 17.82 -4.74
C PHE A 85 -16.54 17.83 -3.26
N ILE A 86 -17.46 18.72 -2.87
CA ILE A 86 -17.98 18.77 -1.48
C ILE A 86 -18.63 17.44 -1.11
N ARG A 87 -19.47 16.89 -2.01
CA ARG A 87 -20.10 15.57 -1.81
C ARG A 87 -19.04 14.46 -1.70
N HIS A 88 -18.08 14.44 -2.63
CA HIS A 88 -16.97 13.51 -2.64
C HIS A 88 -16.18 13.55 -1.34
N GLY A 89 -15.74 14.74 -0.92
CA GLY A 89 -14.93 14.93 0.30
C GLY A 89 -15.68 14.53 1.58
N LYS A 90 -17.00 14.75 1.66
CA LYS A 90 -17.81 14.31 2.79
C LYS A 90 -17.79 12.78 2.96
N GLU A 91 -17.90 12.05 1.86
CA GLU A 91 -17.89 10.58 1.89
C GLU A 91 -16.48 10.03 2.14
N LEU A 92 -15.45 10.66 1.58
CA LEU A 92 -14.05 10.32 1.87
C LEU A 92 -13.72 10.49 3.35
N ARG A 93 -14.02 11.65 3.93
CA ARG A 93 -13.75 11.92 5.35
C ARG A 93 -14.41 10.89 6.25
N LYS A 94 -15.68 10.52 5.97
CA LYS A 94 -16.36 9.48 6.75
C LYS A 94 -15.63 8.13 6.73
N ALA A 95 -15.15 7.71 5.57
CA ALA A 95 -14.38 6.46 5.44
C ALA A 95 -13.02 6.57 6.12
N TRP A 96 -12.35 7.72 5.96
CA TRP A 96 -11.04 8.00 6.54
C TRP A 96 -11.09 8.04 8.07
N ASP A 97 -12.03 8.78 8.66
CA ASP A 97 -12.20 8.89 10.12
C ASP A 97 -12.45 7.52 10.76
N LEU A 98 -13.21 6.68 10.07
CA LEU A 98 -13.44 5.30 10.52
C LEU A 98 -12.14 4.47 10.50
N ALA A 99 -11.34 4.58 9.45
CA ALA A 99 -10.06 3.89 9.35
C ALA A 99 -9.05 4.44 10.36
N GLU A 100 -9.00 5.77 10.54
CA GLU A 100 -8.16 6.44 11.51
C GLU A 100 -8.43 5.93 12.93
N SER A 101 -9.70 5.91 13.34
CA SER A 101 -10.09 5.47 14.68
C SER A 101 -9.87 3.98 14.94
N LYS A 102 -10.03 3.14 13.91
CA LYS A 102 -9.98 1.67 14.07
C LYS A 102 -8.59 1.07 13.83
N HIS A 103 -7.77 1.69 12.97
CA HIS A 103 -6.57 1.03 12.46
C HIS A 103 -5.34 1.94 12.48
N PHE A 104 -5.42 3.18 12.00
CA PHE A 104 -4.23 3.96 11.68
C PHE A 104 -3.47 4.42 12.90
N ARG A 105 -4.15 4.91 13.95
CA ARG A 105 -3.48 5.28 15.20
C ARG A 105 -2.77 4.10 15.87
N ALA A 106 -3.40 2.92 15.83
CA ALA A 106 -2.79 1.72 16.37
C ALA A 106 -1.58 1.27 15.53
N MET A 107 -1.64 1.48 14.21
CA MET A 107 -0.55 1.19 13.27
C MET A 107 0.66 2.08 13.53
N GLU A 108 0.48 3.39 13.64
CA GLU A 108 1.55 4.35 13.98
C GLU A 108 2.19 4.02 15.32
N SER A 109 1.38 3.93 16.36
CA SER A 109 1.88 3.60 17.71
C SER A 109 2.66 2.29 17.76
N TRP A 110 2.28 1.29 16.97
CA TRP A 110 3.01 0.03 16.85
C TRP A 110 4.29 0.20 16.02
N GLY A 111 4.25 0.99 14.95
CA GLY A 111 5.41 1.36 14.15
C GLY A 111 6.52 1.93 15.02
N ASP A 112 6.23 3.02 15.72
CA ASP A 112 7.16 3.75 16.58
C ASP A 112 7.66 2.90 17.78
N SER A 113 6.74 2.24 18.45
CA SER A 113 7.07 1.51 19.68
C SER A 113 7.75 0.15 19.44
N THR A 114 7.54 -0.47 18.30
CA THR A 114 7.95 -1.85 18.04
C THR A 114 8.79 -2.00 16.77
N LEU A 115 8.26 -1.57 15.60
CA LEU A 115 8.93 -1.83 14.33
C LEU A 115 10.26 -1.11 14.24
N GLU A 116 10.27 0.19 14.50
CA GLU A 116 11.47 1.03 14.37
C GLU A 116 12.60 0.67 15.32
N ARG A 117 12.27 0.06 16.46
CA ARG A 117 13.28 -0.44 17.40
C ARG A 117 13.96 -1.73 16.94
N LEU A 118 13.37 -2.43 16.00
CA LEU A 118 13.83 -3.74 15.54
C LEU A 118 14.49 -3.69 14.15
N ILE A 119 14.34 -2.60 13.43
CA ILE A 119 14.89 -2.41 12.08
C ILE A 119 15.91 -1.27 12.07
N GLU A 120 16.58 -1.06 10.94
CA GLU A 120 17.36 0.16 10.64
C GLU A 120 16.38 1.18 10.03
N PRO A 121 15.77 2.10 10.81
CA PRO A 121 14.58 2.83 10.36
C PRO A 121 14.85 3.85 9.25
N ASP A 122 16.08 4.40 9.18
CA ASP A 122 16.45 5.43 8.20
C ASP A 122 16.76 4.87 6.80
N LEU A 123 16.78 3.54 6.65
CA LEU A 123 16.99 2.92 5.35
C LEU A 123 15.80 3.11 4.41
N PRO A 124 16.03 3.16 3.09
CA PRO A 124 14.96 3.10 2.10
C PRO A 124 14.09 1.86 2.27
N LEU A 125 12.84 1.97 1.89
CA LEU A 125 11.89 0.86 1.90
C LEU A 125 11.71 0.28 0.50
N PHE A 126 12.01 -1.01 0.32
CA PHE A 126 11.73 -1.77 -0.89
C PHE A 126 10.37 -2.47 -0.74
N TYR A 127 9.41 -2.09 -1.57
CA TYR A 127 8.04 -2.61 -1.52
C TYR A 127 7.62 -3.20 -2.88
N PRO A 128 8.03 -4.43 -3.20
CA PRO A 128 7.58 -5.14 -4.39
C PRO A 128 6.13 -5.61 -4.25
N PHE A 129 5.43 -5.72 -5.37
CA PHE A 129 4.00 -6.08 -5.44
C PHE A 129 3.04 -5.11 -4.73
N SER A 130 3.47 -3.86 -4.60
CA SER A 130 2.81 -2.84 -3.76
C SER A 130 1.50 -2.30 -4.34
N GLY A 131 1.36 -2.26 -5.68
CA GLY A 131 0.38 -1.36 -6.28
C GLY A 131 0.61 0.10 -5.83
N PRO A 132 -0.44 0.93 -5.77
CA PRO A 132 -0.36 2.33 -5.31
C PRO A 132 -0.38 2.47 -3.76
N ASP A 133 -0.08 1.41 -3.01
CA ASP A 133 -0.22 1.36 -1.55
C ASP A 133 0.90 2.13 -0.84
N VAL A 134 0.75 3.44 -0.71
CA VAL A 134 1.67 4.30 0.02
C VAL A 134 1.25 4.56 1.47
N ILE A 135 0.02 4.17 1.85
CA ILE A 135 -0.52 4.44 3.18
C ILE A 135 0.25 3.72 4.30
N PHE A 136 0.60 2.44 4.08
CA PHE A 136 1.38 1.68 5.04
C PHE A 136 2.81 2.22 5.17
N PRO A 137 3.55 2.52 4.09
CA PRO A 137 4.81 3.23 4.18
C PRO A 137 4.76 4.56 4.93
N ILE A 138 3.71 5.37 4.73
CA ILE A 138 3.56 6.65 5.45
C ILE A 138 3.40 6.43 6.95
N ARG A 139 2.65 5.40 7.35
CA ARG A 139 2.21 5.18 8.73
C ARG A 139 3.13 4.27 9.55
N LEU A 140 3.84 3.33 8.92
CA LEU A 140 4.67 2.33 9.61
C LEU A 140 6.16 2.61 9.56
N PHE A 141 6.63 3.37 8.57
CA PHE A 141 8.05 3.61 8.33
C PHE A 141 8.31 5.11 8.28
N ASP A 142 8.01 5.79 9.39
CA ASP A 142 8.00 7.25 9.46
C ASP A 142 9.38 7.88 9.30
N ARG A 143 10.47 7.15 9.61
CA ARG A 143 11.85 7.61 9.47
C ARG A 143 12.47 7.30 8.10
N SER A 144 11.87 6.44 7.29
CA SER A 144 12.38 6.15 5.96
C SER A 144 12.28 7.39 5.06
N SER A 145 13.36 7.76 4.39
CA SER A 145 13.39 8.93 3.49
C SER A 145 12.90 8.62 2.07
N ALA A 146 12.85 7.35 1.70
CA ALA A 146 12.45 6.92 0.36
C ALA A 146 11.73 5.58 0.38
N VAL A 147 10.68 5.48 -0.41
CA VAL A 147 9.92 4.24 -0.64
C VAL A 147 10.01 3.89 -2.12
N PHE A 148 10.44 2.67 -2.41
CA PHE A 148 10.57 2.12 -3.75
C PHE A 148 9.48 1.08 -3.98
N LEU A 149 8.45 1.46 -4.73
CA LEU A 149 7.29 0.63 -5.04
C LEU A 149 7.44 0.01 -6.44
N TYR A 150 7.20 -1.29 -6.53
CA TYR A 150 7.27 -2.02 -7.80
C TYR A 150 6.01 -2.84 -8.00
N ALA A 151 5.28 -2.56 -9.08
CA ALA A 151 4.07 -3.30 -9.43
C ALA A 151 3.76 -3.21 -10.93
N ARG A 152 2.67 -3.82 -11.38
CA ARG A 152 2.33 -3.88 -12.81
C ARG A 152 1.42 -2.76 -13.28
N GLU A 153 0.79 -2.08 -12.36
CA GLU A 153 -0.14 -1.00 -12.66
C GLU A 153 0.59 0.16 -13.36
N PRO A 154 0.02 0.72 -14.42
CA PRO A 154 0.69 1.76 -15.20
C PRO A 154 0.73 3.10 -14.46
N VAL A 155 1.72 3.91 -14.82
CA VAL A 155 1.76 5.32 -14.45
C VAL A 155 1.20 6.13 -15.61
N PHE A 156 0.23 6.99 -15.32
CA PHE A 156 -0.29 8.01 -16.24
C PHE A 156 -0.25 9.37 -15.56
N PRO A 157 -0.12 10.46 -16.32
CA PRO A 157 -0.27 11.80 -15.79
C PRO A 157 -1.65 11.98 -15.11
N LEU A 158 -1.67 12.78 -14.05
CA LEU A 158 -2.94 13.20 -13.45
C LEU A 158 -3.78 13.94 -14.49
N ILE A 159 -5.09 13.70 -14.46
CA ILE A 159 -6.02 14.44 -15.32
C ILE A 159 -6.29 15.78 -14.63
N PRO A 160 -6.04 16.93 -15.32
CA PRO A 160 -6.43 18.22 -14.79
C PRO A 160 -7.96 18.28 -14.67
N PHE A 161 -8.50 18.64 -13.50
CA PHE A 161 -9.95 18.62 -13.25
C PHE A 161 -10.72 19.57 -14.17
N GLU A 162 -10.10 20.67 -14.55
CA GLU A 162 -10.64 21.67 -15.45
C GLU A 162 -10.86 21.15 -16.88
N THR A 163 -10.31 19.99 -17.21
CA THR A 163 -10.49 19.35 -18.52
C THR A 163 -11.67 18.37 -18.54
N LEU A 164 -12.31 18.14 -17.41
CA LEU A 164 -13.40 17.19 -17.26
C LEU A 164 -14.75 17.94 -17.18
N GLU A 165 -15.73 17.47 -17.94
CA GLU A 165 -17.11 17.86 -17.74
C GLU A 165 -17.64 17.30 -16.40
N ASP A 166 -18.65 17.93 -15.80
CA ASP A 166 -19.17 17.57 -14.47
C ASP A 166 -19.52 16.08 -14.33
N ASP A 167 -20.13 15.46 -15.34
CA ASP A 167 -20.48 14.03 -15.34
C ASP A 167 -19.22 13.13 -15.37
N GLN A 168 -18.19 13.54 -16.11
CA GLN A 168 -16.91 12.84 -16.17
C GLN A 168 -16.18 12.96 -14.85
N LEU A 169 -16.17 14.13 -14.24
CA LEU A 169 -15.58 14.40 -12.95
C LEU A 169 -16.26 13.57 -11.84
N ASP A 170 -17.59 13.55 -11.80
CA ASP A 170 -18.32 12.75 -10.80
C ASP A 170 -18.03 11.25 -10.96
N THR A 171 -17.94 10.77 -12.18
CA THR A 171 -17.55 9.38 -12.49
C THR A 171 -16.14 9.09 -12.03
N TYR A 172 -15.18 9.98 -12.30
CA TYR A 172 -13.78 9.86 -11.90
C TYR A 172 -13.65 9.83 -10.38
N LEU A 173 -14.16 10.83 -9.68
CA LEU A 173 -14.12 10.92 -8.22
C LEU A 173 -14.88 9.76 -7.55
N GLY A 174 -15.97 9.30 -8.15
CA GLY A 174 -16.70 8.12 -7.72
C GLY A 174 -15.86 6.84 -7.80
N SER A 175 -15.00 6.71 -8.81
CA SER A 175 -14.08 5.58 -8.95
C SER A 175 -12.99 5.62 -7.91
N VAL A 176 -12.32 6.77 -7.74
CA VAL A 176 -11.29 6.99 -6.72
C VAL A 176 -11.83 6.68 -5.31
N ARG A 177 -13.05 7.13 -5.03
CA ARG A 177 -13.71 6.89 -3.74
C ARG A 177 -14.00 5.42 -3.48
N ARG A 178 -14.49 4.66 -4.48
CA ARG A 178 -14.71 3.21 -4.34
C ARG A 178 -13.41 2.48 -4.05
N ASP A 179 -12.37 2.79 -4.81
CA ASP A 179 -11.06 2.16 -4.65
C ASP A 179 -10.48 2.43 -3.25
N LEU A 180 -10.62 3.66 -2.74
CA LEU A 180 -10.21 3.99 -1.36
C LEU A 180 -11.02 3.19 -0.32
N ILE A 181 -12.34 3.15 -0.43
CA ILE A 181 -13.20 2.43 0.52
C ILE A 181 -12.84 0.94 0.55
N ASP A 182 -12.57 0.35 -0.61
CA ASP A 182 -12.14 -1.04 -0.72
C ASP A 182 -10.79 -1.26 0.00
N ILE A 183 -9.82 -0.37 -0.20
CA ILE A 183 -8.51 -0.45 0.48
C ILE A 183 -8.67 -0.30 2.00
N LEU A 184 -9.40 0.70 2.45
CA LEU A 184 -9.61 0.96 3.87
C LEU A 184 -10.39 -0.18 4.54
N GLY A 185 -11.30 -0.81 3.81
CA GLY A 185 -12.09 -1.95 4.28
C GLY A 185 -11.33 -3.28 4.28
N LEU A 186 -10.56 -3.55 3.23
CA LEU A 186 -9.88 -4.83 3.01
C LEU A 186 -8.43 -4.82 3.51
N SER A 187 -7.82 -3.65 3.65
CA SER A 187 -6.40 -3.45 3.93
C SER A 187 -5.44 -3.95 2.83
N TYR A 188 -5.94 -4.18 1.61
CA TYR A 188 -5.14 -4.53 0.44
C TYR A 188 -5.86 -4.14 -0.87
N PHE A 189 -5.09 -4.06 -1.95
CA PHE A 189 -5.62 -3.83 -3.30
C PHE A 189 -5.98 -5.14 -3.99
N ILE A 190 -7.13 -5.19 -4.62
CA ILE A 190 -7.45 -6.28 -5.54
C ILE A 190 -7.05 -5.84 -6.95
N THR A 191 -5.81 -6.13 -7.34
CA THR A 191 -5.22 -5.74 -8.65
C THR A 191 -6.14 -6.03 -9.84
N LYS A 192 -6.90 -7.13 -9.82
CA LYS A 192 -7.84 -7.46 -10.90
C LYS A 192 -9.03 -6.50 -10.99
N ASN A 193 -9.56 -6.05 -9.87
CA ASN A 193 -10.67 -5.09 -9.84
C ASN A 193 -10.18 -3.70 -10.22
N MET A 194 -8.98 -3.34 -9.77
CA MET A 194 -8.32 -2.09 -10.07
C MET A 194 -7.77 -2.04 -11.50
N SER A 195 -7.22 -3.14 -12.05
CA SER A 195 -6.73 -3.12 -13.42
C SER A 195 -7.84 -2.88 -14.44
N ALA A 196 -9.06 -3.31 -14.16
CA ALA A 196 -10.23 -2.93 -14.95
C ALA A 196 -10.62 -1.46 -14.74
N GLY A 197 -10.50 -0.93 -13.52
CA GLY A 197 -10.73 0.48 -13.19
C GLY A 197 -9.57 1.38 -13.64
N LEU A 198 -8.34 1.00 -13.36
CA LEU A 198 -7.11 1.75 -13.73
C LEU A 198 -6.78 1.70 -15.23
N ALA A 199 -7.27 0.68 -15.94
CA ALA A 199 -7.16 0.59 -17.40
C ALA A 199 -8.34 1.28 -18.11
N SER A 200 -9.41 1.62 -17.38
CA SER A 200 -10.51 2.42 -17.92
C SER A 200 -10.03 3.85 -18.18
N ASP A 201 -10.59 4.49 -19.18
CA ASP A 201 -10.30 5.90 -19.49
C ASP A 201 -10.62 6.87 -18.33
N ASN A 202 -11.23 6.36 -17.24
CA ASN A 202 -11.76 7.15 -16.13
C ASN A 202 -10.82 7.27 -14.91
N THR A 203 -9.90 6.33 -14.66
CA THR A 203 -9.02 6.37 -13.46
C THR A 203 -7.55 6.13 -13.76
N ARG A 204 -7.12 6.46 -14.91
CA ARG A 204 -5.76 6.33 -15.47
C ARG A 204 -4.61 6.16 -14.45
N GLY A 205 -4.26 4.90 -14.13
CA GLY A 205 -3.03 4.55 -13.44
C GLY A 205 -3.03 4.76 -11.92
N VAL A 206 -1.84 4.63 -11.32
CA VAL A 206 -1.66 4.60 -9.85
C VAL A 206 -1.67 5.98 -9.19
N LEU A 207 -1.38 7.05 -9.94
CA LEU A 207 -1.15 8.37 -9.36
C LEU A 207 -2.36 8.90 -8.57
N PRO A 208 -3.62 8.80 -9.04
CA PRO A 208 -4.75 9.31 -8.27
C PRO A 208 -4.84 8.74 -6.86
N MET A 209 -4.57 7.43 -6.70
CA MET A 209 -4.60 6.79 -5.39
C MET A 209 -3.41 7.17 -4.52
N MET A 210 -2.20 7.22 -5.09
CA MET A 210 -1.02 7.67 -4.34
C MET A 210 -1.20 9.12 -3.86
N MET A 211 -1.68 10.00 -4.73
CA MET A 211 -1.95 11.40 -4.40
C MET A 211 -3.05 11.56 -3.36
N LEU A 212 -4.12 10.75 -3.43
CA LEU A 212 -5.17 10.74 -2.42
C LEU A 212 -4.59 10.40 -1.03
N PHE A 213 -3.73 9.39 -0.92
CA PHE A 213 -3.10 9.04 0.36
C PHE A 213 -2.16 10.15 0.84
N ILE A 214 -1.35 10.73 -0.03
CA ILE A 214 -0.45 11.85 0.30
C ILE A 214 -1.27 13.05 0.79
N GLY A 215 -2.29 13.45 0.05
CA GLY A 215 -3.13 14.59 0.40
C GLY A 215 -3.92 14.38 1.70
N SER A 216 -4.43 13.15 1.94
CA SER A 216 -5.12 12.81 3.18
C SER A 216 -4.22 12.90 4.43
N HIS A 217 -2.90 12.87 4.25
CA HIS A 217 -1.90 13.16 5.28
C HIS A 217 -1.36 14.60 5.19
N LYS A 218 -2.03 15.49 4.49
CA LYS A 218 -1.66 16.89 4.27
C LYS A 218 -0.26 17.08 3.66
N GLY A 219 0.19 16.10 2.88
CA GLY A 219 1.47 16.19 2.18
C GLY A 219 1.47 17.32 1.15
N ARG A 220 2.54 18.14 1.16
CA ARG A 220 2.83 19.14 0.13
C ARG A 220 3.68 18.48 -0.94
N ILE A 221 3.29 18.59 -2.20
CA ILE A 221 4.04 18.00 -3.31
C ILE A 221 5.16 18.96 -3.71
N LEU A 222 6.39 18.58 -3.42
CA LEU A 222 7.56 19.39 -3.82
C LEU A 222 7.82 19.24 -5.32
N ARG A 223 7.72 18.00 -5.82
CA ARG A 223 7.93 17.68 -7.23
C ARG A 223 7.29 16.36 -7.62
N LEU A 224 6.69 16.32 -8.80
CA LEU A 224 6.34 15.10 -9.52
C LEU A 224 7.19 15.03 -10.80
N SER A 225 7.87 13.93 -11.01
CA SER A 225 8.66 13.68 -12.22
C SER A 225 8.46 12.27 -12.73
N TYR A 226 8.58 12.11 -14.06
CA TYR A 226 8.45 10.82 -14.73
C TYR A 226 9.80 10.34 -15.25
N TYR A 227 9.94 9.03 -15.35
CA TYR A 227 11.16 8.42 -15.89
C TYR A 227 10.87 7.10 -16.61
N GLU A 228 11.73 6.76 -17.56
CA GLU A 228 11.92 5.40 -18.06
C GLU A 228 13.17 4.80 -17.41
N VAL A 229 13.18 3.48 -17.24
CA VAL A 229 14.37 2.78 -16.72
C VAL A 229 15.33 2.52 -17.88
N GLY A 230 16.52 3.07 -17.79
CA GLY A 230 17.56 2.93 -18.78
C GLY A 230 18.24 1.57 -18.75
N PRO A 231 19.13 1.30 -19.72
CA PRO A 231 19.79 0.00 -19.90
C PRO A 231 20.53 -0.50 -18.65
N ASP A 232 21.15 0.41 -17.90
CA ASP A 232 21.91 0.11 -16.68
C ASP A 232 21.10 0.27 -15.39
N GLY A 233 19.76 0.37 -15.50
CA GLY A 233 18.85 0.54 -14.38
C GLY A 233 18.78 1.96 -13.83
N GLU A 234 19.39 2.93 -14.50
CA GLU A 234 19.30 4.35 -14.16
C GLU A 234 17.91 4.90 -14.50
N ARG A 235 17.54 6.01 -13.86
CA ARG A 235 16.33 6.75 -14.21
C ARG A 235 16.63 7.75 -15.30
N MET A 236 16.02 7.57 -16.44
CA MET A 236 16.07 8.52 -17.55
C MET A 236 14.84 9.44 -17.46
N PRO A 237 14.98 10.72 -17.10
CA PRO A 237 13.85 11.62 -16.99
C PRO A 237 13.12 11.78 -18.31
N VAL A 238 11.79 11.73 -18.29
CA VAL A 238 10.91 11.98 -19.44
C VAL A 238 9.85 13.00 -19.07
N ALA A 239 9.36 13.74 -20.08
CA ALA A 239 8.32 14.74 -19.85
C ALA A 239 6.94 14.07 -19.64
N SER A 240 6.72 12.93 -20.32
CA SER A 240 5.49 12.12 -20.20
C SER A 240 5.82 10.65 -20.42
N ILE A 241 4.92 9.76 -19.99
CA ILE A 241 5.04 8.32 -20.24
C ILE A 241 4.41 8.00 -21.60
N GLU A 242 5.23 7.88 -22.62
CA GLU A 242 4.80 7.56 -23.99
C GLU A 242 4.91 6.06 -24.28
N ARG A 243 5.95 5.43 -23.74
CA ARG A 243 6.25 4.02 -23.97
C ARG A 243 5.83 3.17 -22.79
N ARG A 244 5.06 2.11 -23.06
CA ARG A 244 4.60 1.16 -22.05
C ARG A 244 5.29 -0.20 -22.13
N ASP A 245 6.08 -0.41 -23.15
CA ASP A 245 6.86 -1.64 -23.39
C ASP A 245 8.17 -1.68 -22.60
N VAL A 246 8.57 -0.54 -22.01
CA VAL A 246 9.73 -0.43 -21.14
C VAL A 246 9.31 -0.19 -19.69
N PRO A 247 10.11 -0.63 -18.70
CA PRO A 247 9.86 -0.26 -17.30
C PRO A 247 9.92 1.26 -17.15
N HIS A 248 8.89 1.85 -16.56
CA HIS A 248 8.74 3.30 -16.41
C HIS A 248 8.15 3.63 -15.05
N GLY A 249 8.22 4.87 -14.63
CA GLY A 249 7.74 5.23 -13.33
C GLY A 249 7.60 6.71 -13.07
N CYS A 250 7.32 7.02 -11.81
CA CYS A 250 7.32 8.39 -11.32
C CYS A 250 8.05 8.51 -9.98
N VAL A 251 8.52 9.70 -9.68
CA VAL A 251 9.00 10.10 -8.37
C VAL A 251 8.12 11.22 -7.87
N ILE A 252 7.57 11.04 -6.66
CA ILE A 252 6.80 12.06 -5.96
C ILE A 252 7.62 12.46 -4.74
N GLU A 253 8.17 13.64 -4.74
CA GLU A 253 8.87 14.22 -3.59
C GLU A 253 7.86 15.02 -2.77
N THR A 254 7.75 14.69 -1.49
CA THR A 254 6.69 15.21 -0.63
C THR A 254 7.26 15.67 0.69
N TYR A 255 6.73 16.76 1.21
CA TYR A 255 6.92 17.20 2.58
C TYR A 255 5.62 17.03 3.37
N PHE A 256 5.70 16.39 4.52
CA PHE A 256 4.61 16.21 5.47
C PHE A 256 4.81 17.16 6.65
N PRO A 257 4.10 18.32 6.70
CA PRO A 257 4.32 19.34 7.72
C PRO A 257 4.05 18.85 9.15
N ASP A 258 2.98 18.09 9.35
CA ASP A 258 2.59 17.56 10.66
C ASP A 258 3.65 16.59 11.24
N GLN A 259 4.46 15.95 10.39
CA GLN A 259 5.55 15.04 10.75
C GLN A 259 6.94 15.67 10.61
N GLN A 260 7.03 16.88 10.07
CA GLN A 260 8.28 17.55 9.69
C GLN A 260 9.21 16.64 8.84
N ARG A 261 8.64 15.95 7.88
CA ARG A 261 9.28 14.85 7.18
C ARG A 261 9.28 15.04 5.67
N LEU A 262 10.46 14.82 5.08
CA LEU A 262 10.62 14.66 3.63
C LEU A 262 10.51 13.17 3.29
N LEU A 263 9.70 12.82 2.29
CA LEU A 263 9.55 11.46 1.81
C LEU A 263 9.47 11.43 0.28
N SER A 264 10.25 10.55 -0.32
CA SER A 264 10.23 10.30 -1.76
C SER A 264 9.54 8.97 -2.05
N PHE A 265 8.45 9.00 -2.82
CA PHE A 265 7.80 7.81 -3.37
C PHE A 265 8.31 7.56 -4.78
N ASN A 266 8.93 6.42 -5.00
CA ASN A 266 9.55 6.01 -6.25
C ASN A 266 8.77 4.81 -6.78
N TYR A 267 7.80 5.04 -7.65
CA TYR A 267 6.98 3.98 -8.21
C TYR A 267 7.50 3.55 -9.57
N THR A 268 7.70 2.24 -9.77
CA THR A 268 8.11 1.65 -11.06
C THR A 268 7.05 0.67 -11.55
N SER A 269 6.47 0.92 -12.70
CA SER A 269 5.59 0.00 -13.41
C SER A 269 6.42 -1.05 -14.13
N CYS A 270 6.35 -2.31 -13.69
CA CYS A 270 7.15 -3.39 -14.26
C CYS A 270 6.58 -4.77 -13.94
N ASN A 271 7.05 -5.77 -14.68
CA ASN A 271 6.78 -7.17 -14.37
C ASN A 271 7.96 -7.76 -13.59
N LEU A 272 7.71 -8.27 -12.39
CA LEU A 272 8.72 -8.86 -11.49
C LEU A 272 8.95 -10.38 -11.70
N ALA A 273 8.38 -10.98 -12.74
CA ALA A 273 8.60 -12.40 -13.06
C ALA A 273 9.94 -12.62 -13.78
N ASP A 274 10.56 -13.77 -13.56
CA ASP A 274 11.91 -14.11 -14.08
C ASP A 274 11.96 -14.08 -15.61
N ASP A 275 10.90 -14.48 -16.29
CA ASP A 275 10.82 -14.43 -17.76
C ASP A 275 10.81 -12.99 -18.30
N ALA A 276 10.27 -12.03 -17.54
CA ALA A 276 10.36 -10.61 -17.88
C ALA A 276 11.80 -10.11 -17.76
N TYR A 277 12.54 -10.54 -16.74
CA TYR A 277 13.94 -10.19 -16.57
C TYR A 277 14.86 -10.81 -17.62
N ALA A 278 14.55 -12.03 -18.03
CA ALA A 278 15.30 -12.67 -19.10
C ALA A 278 15.18 -11.90 -20.43
N ARG A 279 14.05 -11.26 -20.67
CA ARG A 279 13.83 -10.40 -21.83
C ARG A 279 14.39 -9.00 -21.66
N ASP A 280 14.24 -8.43 -20.45
CA ASP A 280 14.62 -7.04 -20.12
C ASP A 280 15.16 -6.95 -18.67
N PRO A 281 16.48 -6.92 -18.50
CA PRO A 281 17.13 -6.89 -17.19
C PRO A 281 17.09 -5.53 -16.50
N ARG A 282 16.58 -4.47 -17.14
CA ARG A 282 16.60 -3.10 -16.61
C ARG A 282 15.98 -2.97 -15.24
N THR A 283 14.82 -3.63 -15.01
CA THR A 283 14.14 -3.57 -13.71
C THR A 283 15.00 -4.12 -12.58
N MET A 284 15.70 -5.25 -12.81
CA MET A 284 16.59 -5.83 -11.76
C MET A 284 17.76 -4.91 -11.46
N ARG A 285 18.40 -4.38 -12.51
CA ARG A 285 19.48 -3.39 -12.35
C ARG A 285 18.99 -2.16 -11.60
N HIS A 286 17.74 -1.73 -11.85
CA HIS A 286 17.14 -0.61 -11.15
C HIS A 286 16.95 -0.89 -9.66
N ILE A 287 16.47 -2.08 -9.30
CA ILE A 287 16.34 -2.51 -7.89
C ILE A 287 17.73 -2.58 -7.23
N ASP A 288 18.72 -3.13 -7.92
CA ASP A 288 20.08 -3.27 -7.39
C ASP A 288 20.75 -1.90 -7.08
N ARG A 289 20.26 -0.80 -7.64
CA ARG A 289 20.73 0.57 -7.37
C ARG A 289 20.17 1.17 -6.06
N ILE A 290 19.21 0.53 -5.41
CA ILE A 290 18.66 1.03 -4.13
C ILE A 290 19.74 1.03 -3.04
N GLY A 291 20.68 0.08 -3.08
CA GLY A 291 21.69 -0.13 -2.04
C GLY A 291 21.16 -0.97 -0.89
N ALA A 292 21.45 -0.58 0.35
CA ALA A 292 20.88 -1.22 1.52
C ALA A 292 19.43 -0.72 1.74
N TYR A 293 18.53 -1.63 2.12
CA TYR A 293 17.09 -1.32 2.30
C TYR A 293 16.43 -2.27 3.31
N ASN A 294 15.32 -1.81 3.87
CA ASN A 294 14.32 -2.67 4.49
C ASN A 294 13.30 -3.11 3.43
N ALA A 295 12.71 -4.28 3.56
CA ALA A 295 11.65 -4.75 2.68
C ALA A 295 10.31 -4.84 3.41
N PHE A 296 9.26 -4.55 2.68
CA PHE A 296 7.89 -4.63 3.15
C PHE A 296 7.04 -5.37 2.13
N LEU A 297 6.32 -6.41 2.57
CA LEU A 297 5.43 -7.17 1.71
C LEU A 297 4.10 -7.42 2.40
N LYS A 298 3.03 -7.05 1.72
CA LYS A 298 1.67 -7.24 2.18
C LYS A 298 0.80 -7.72 1.04
N ALA A 299 0.09 -8.80 1.25
CA ALA A 299 -0.85 -9.34 0.25
C ALA A 299 -0.19 -9.60 -1.12
N ALA A 300 1.03 -10.15 -1.13
CA ALA A 300 1.83 -10.42 -2.34
C ALA A 300 1.30 -11.60 -3.18
N SER A 301 0.10 -12.11 -2.90
CA SER A 301 -0.57 -13.20 -3.65
C SER A 301 0.28 -14.46 -3.79
N TYR A 302 1.16 -14.74 -2.83
CA TYR A 302 2.13 -15.83 -2.87
C TYR A 302 3.01 -15.84 -4.13
N LEU A 303 3.19 -14.69 -4.78
CA LEU A 303 4.05 -14.60 -5.96
C LEU A 303 5.50 -14.98 -5.64
N PRO A 304 6.11 -14.55 -4.50
CA PRO A 304 7.45 -14.99 -4.13
C PRO A 304 7.59 -16.50 -3.88
N HIS A 305 6.49 -17.24 -3.72
CA HIS A 305 6.53 -18.70 -3.55
C HIS A 305 6.74 -19.45 -4.89
N ARG A 306 6.38 -18.81 -5.99
CA ARG A 306 6.39 -19.43 -7.31
C ARG A 306 7.80 -19.51 -7.91
N GLY A 307 8.03 -20.55 -8.70
CA GLY A 307 9.33 -20.83 -9.33
C GLY A 307 9.80 -19.79 -10.35
N ASN A 308 8.91 -18.95 -10.84
CA ASN A 308 9.19 -17.89 -11.80
C ASN A 308 9.34 -16.48 -11.18
N PHE A 309 9.60 -16.38 -9.87
CA PHE A 309 9.88 -15.14 -9.14
C PHE A 309 11.15 -15.23 -8.30
N THR A 310 12.15 -15.97 -8.80
CA THR A 310 13.39 -16.28 -8.05
C THR A 310 14.26 -15.05 -7.87
N GLN A 311 14.34 -14.20 -8.88
CA GLN A 311 15.18 -13.00 -8.89
C GLN A 311 14.69 -11.95 -7.86
N VAL A 312 13.40 -11.62 -7.87
CA VAL A 312 12.85 -10.69 -6.89
C VAL A 312 12.84 -11.29 -5.50
N ARG A 313 12.59 -12.60 -5.35
CA ARG A 313 12.66 -13.31 -4.08
C ARG A 313 14.04 -13.20 -3.44
N GLN A 314 15.12 -13.33 -4.22
CA GLN A 314 16.48 -13.16 -3.72
C GLN A 314 16.71 -11.74 -3.18
N ARG A 315 16.20 -10.70 -3.85
CA ARG A 315 16.32 -9.32 -3.39
C ARG A 315 15.53 -9.08 -2.11
N ILE A 316 14.32 -9.65 -2.01
CA ILE A 316 13.54 -9.61 -0.76
C ILE A 316 14.34 -10.28 0.38
N ALA A 317 14.94 -11.44 0.11
CA ALA A 317 15.76 -12.17 1.10
C ALA A 317 17.02 -11.39 1.53
N ASN A 318 17.55 -10.50 0.69
CA ASN A 318 18.75 -9.70 0.97
C ASN A 318 18.47 -8.41 1.78
N ALA A 319 17.20 -8.06 2.01
CA ALA A 319 16.84 -6.86 2.79
C ALA A 319 17.44 -6.90 4.20
N ARG A 320 17.78 -5.75 4.79
CA ARG A 320 18.27 -5.64 6.18
C ARG A 320 17.22 -6.12 7.18
N ALA A 321 15.98 -5.69 6.97
CA ALA A 321 14.83 -6.23 7.67
C ALA A 321 13.69 -6.49 6.68
N LEU A 322 12.82 -7.44 7.02
CA LEU A 322 11.64 -7.79 6.21
C LEU A 322 10.42 -7.87 7.12
N PHE A 323 9.45 -7.01 6.88
CA PHE A 323 8.14 -7.09 7.50
C PHE A 323 7.10 -7.56 6.49
N GLN A 324 6.38 -8.64 6.79
CA GLN A 324 5.48 -9.26 5.82
C GLN A 324 4.34 -10.07 6.46
N ASP A 325 3.35 -10.46 5.62
CA ASP A 325 2.46 -11.60 5.87
C ASP A 325 3.01 -12.88 5.20
N ASP A 326 2.33 -14.01 5.38
CA ASP A 326 2.77 -15.32 4.83
C ASP A 326 2.73 -15.41 3.30
N THR A 327 2.19 -14.40 2.62
CA THR A 327 2.15 -14.34 1.15
C THR A 327 3.46 -13.80 0.54
N GLY A 328 4.36 -13.30 1.37
CA GLY A 328 5.66 -12.74 0.99
C GLY A 328 6.75 -13.79 0.76
N LEU A 329 7.94 -13.56 1.32
CA LEU A 329 9.08 -14.48 1.24
C LEU A 329 8.73 -15.81 1.93
N PRO A 330 8.82 -16.97 1.25
CA PRO A 330 8.59 -18.26 1.90
C PRO A 330 9.57 -18.52 3.03
N PHE A 331 9.10 -19.10 4.13
CA PHE A 331 9.89 -19.41 5.33
C PHE A 331 11.18 -20.17 5.02
N ARG A 332 11.13 -21.15 4.10
CA ARG A 332 12.31 -21.93 3.66
C ARG A 332 13.42 -21.11 3.00
N HIS A 333 13.15 -19.86 2.64
CA HIS A 333 14.12 -18.91 2.07
C HIS A 333 14.58 -17.84 3.06
N MET A 334 14.13 -17.91 4.32
CA MET A 334 14.59 -17.05 5.39
C MET A 334 15.88 -17.59 5.98
N ASP A 335 16.90 -16.78 6.01
CA ASP A 335 18.16 -17.11 6.70
C ASP A 335 17.97 -16.88 8.20
N LEU A 336 17.78 -17.96 8.96
CA LEU A 336 17.62 -17.92 10.41
C LEU A 336 18.95 -18.12 11.16
N GLU A 337 20.07 -18.36 10.47
CA GLU A 337 21.38 -18.43 11.06
C GLU A 337 21.92 -17.04 11.41
N THR A 338 21.80 -16.12 10.45
CA THR A 338 22.26 -14.72 10.63
C THR A 338 21.16 -13.77 11.06
N ARG A 339 19.90 -14.20 11.06
CA ARG A 339 18.73 -13.37 11.33
C ARG A 339 17.84 -13.92 12.44
N LYS A 340 17.08 -13.03 13.07
CA LYS A 340 16.05 -13.35 14.06
C LYS A 340 14.68 -13.11 13.45
N LEU A 341 13.79 -14.10 13.58
CA LEU A 341 12.42 -14.01 13.13
C LEU A 341 11.49 -13.81 14.31
N PHE A 342 10.74 -12.72 14.29
CA PHE A 342 9.61 -12.49 15.19
C PHE A 342 8.33 -12.79 14.45
N VAL A 343 7.42 -13.49 15.13
CA VAL A 343 6.11 -13.85 14.57
C VAL A 343 4.99 -13.24 15.40
N TYR A 344 3.93 -12.84 14.72
CA TYR A 344 2.74 -12.24 15.31
C TYR A 344 1.49 -12.97 14.81
N GLY A 345 0.47 -13.05 15.65
CA GLY A 345 -0.78 -13.71 15.31
C GLY A 345 -0.64 -15.23 15.29
N ASN A 346 -1.46 -15.88 14.47
CA ASN A 346 -1.54 -17.33 14.37
C ASN A 346 -1.39 -17.76 12.91
N TYR A 347 -0.57 -18.75 12.65
CA TYR A 347 -0.48 -19.41 11.35
C TYR A 347 -1.17 -20.78 11.43
N GLY A 348 -2.17 -21.05 10.63
CA GLY A 348 -2.90 -22.29 10.70
C GLY A 348 -3.22 -22.89 9.33
N ARG A 349 -3.58 -22.08 8.36
CA ARG A 349 -3.90 -22.51 6.99
C ARG A 349 -3.65 -21.37 6.02
N PRO A 350 -3.32 -21.68 4.75
CA PRO A 350 -3.25 -20.66 3.72
C PRO A 350 -4.63 -20.05 3.47
N ILE A 351 -4.63 -18.90 2.82
CA ILE A 351 -5.86 -18.25 2.37
C ILE A 351 -6.53 -19.16 1.34
N PRO A 352 -7.78 -19.58 1.54
CA PRO A 352 -8.42 -20.63 0.72
C PRO A 352 -8.43 -20.35 -0.78
N SER A 353 -8.44 -19.07 -1.19
CA SER A 353 -8.44 -18.67 -2.60
C SER A 353 -7.13 -18.94 -3.34
N PHE A 354 -6.03 -19.24 -2.62
CA PHE A 354 -4.70 -19.48 -3.21
C PHE A 354 -4.30 -20.96 -3.25
N GLY A 355 -5.09 -21.85 -2.65
CA GLY A 355 -4.85 -23.28 -2.66
C GLY A 355 -3.96 -23.78 -1.52
N ASP A 356 -4.05 -25.08 -1.24
CA ASP A 356 -3.33 -25.72 -0.12
C ASP A 356 -1.81 -25.81 -0.38
N GLU A 357 -1.36 -25.70 -1.63
CA GLU A 357 0.05 -25.69 -2.00
C GLU A 357 0.82 -24.47 -1.49
N THR A 358 0.11 -23.44 -1.04
CA THR A 358 0.72 -22.27 -0.39
C THR A 358 1.00 -22.48 1.10
N TYR A 359 0.53 -23.59 1.69
CA TYR A 359 0.75 -23.90 3.09
C TYR A 359 2.21 -24.23 3.39
N GLN A 360 2.76 -23.57 4.41
CA GLN A 360 4.14 -23.71 4.82
C GLN A 360 4.22 -24.46 6.16
N ARG A 361 4.41 -25.78 6.09
CA ARG A 361 4.46 -26.62 7.29
C ARG A 361 5.56 -26.19 8.26
N ASP A 362 6.73 -25.81 7.74
CA ASP A 362 7.86 -25.39 8.57
C ASP A 362 7.56 -24.07 9.30
N LEU A 363 6.85 -23.14 8.65
CA LEU A 363 6.37 -21.91 9.28
C LEU A 363 5.36 -22.23 10.40
N GLN A 364 4.45 -23.19 10.18
CA GLN A 364 3.51 -23.64 11.22
C GLN A 364 4.28 -24.15 12.45
N VAL A 365 5.23 -25.05 12.22
CA VAL A 365 6.08 -25.59 13.33
C VAL A 365 6.81 -24.47 14.05
N PHE A 366 7.30 -23.47 13.31
CA PHE A 366 7.98 -22.32 13.92
C PHE A 366 7.01 -21.52 14.80
N TYR A 367 5.78 -21.23 14.35
CA TYR A 367 4.77 -20.57 15.15
C TYR A 367 4.42 -21.34 16.44
N ASP A 368 4.28 -22.67 16.32
CA ASP A 368 3.88 -23.53 17.44
C ASP A 368 4.99 -23.70 18.49
N THR A 369 6.24 -23.57 18.11
CA THR A 369 7.39 -23.89 18.96
C THR A 369 8.22 -22.69 19.41
N THR A 370 8.06 -21.53 18.74
CA THR A 370 8.93 -20.38 19.01
C THR A 370 8.50 -19.59 20.24
N ARG A 371 9.51 -19.11 21.00
CA ARG A 371 9.33 -18.10 22.05
C ARG A 371 9.29 -16.67 21.51
N SER A 372 9.54 -16.49 20.22
CA SER A 372 9.53 -15.17 19.55
C SER A 372 8.10 -14.70 19.19
N HIS A 373 7.08 -15.41 19.62
CA HIS A 373 5.69 -15.03 19.39
C HIS A 373 5.32 -13.81 20.23
N ARG A 374 4.79 -12.78 19.57
CA ARG A 374 4.51 -11.46 20.17
C ARG A 374 3.05 -11.08 20.20
N GLY A 375 2.15 -12.04 20.14
CA GLY A 375 0.71 -11.78 20.11
C GLY A 375 0.19 -11.32 18.74
N GLN A 376 -0.87 -10.55 18.72
CA GLN A 376 -1.50 -10.06 17.49
C GLN A 376 -1.08 -8.62 17.20
N LEU A 377 -1.07 -8.22 15.92
CA LEU A 377 -0.98 -6.81 15.57
C LEU A 377 -2.28 -6.08 15.95
N PRO A 378 -2.19 -4.85 16.44
CA PRO A 378 -3.37 -4.07 16.83
C PRO A 378 -4.13 -3.45 15.64
N PHE A 379 -3.80 -3.84 14.40
CA PHE A 379 -4.40 -3.32 13.17
C PHE A 379 -4.54 -4.41 12.11
N LYS A 380 -5.37 -4.15 11.10
CA LYS A 380 -5.51 -5.04 9.94
C LYS A 380 -4.31 -4.96 9.01
N PHE A 381 -3.91 -6.10 8.44
CA PHE A 381 -2.76 -6.20 7.57
C PHE A 381 -2.96 -7.32 6.53
N GLY A 382 -2.81 -6.96 5.25
CA GLY A 382 -2.89 -7.91 4.15
C GLY A 382 -4.26 -8.60 4.00
N TYR A 383 -4.26 -9.85 3.53
CA TYR A 383 -5.48 -10.64 3.30
C TYR A 383 -6.20 -11.08 4.59
N HIS A 384 -5.63 -10.82 5.73
CA HIS A 384 -6.10 -11.33 7.02
C HIS A 384 -7.29 -10.54 7.54
N ASN A 385 -8.42 -10.73 6.86
CA ASN A 385 -9.69 -10.12 7.19
C ASN A 385 -10.73 -11.16 7.65
N SER A 386 -10.28 -12.37 8.01
CA SER A 386 -11.20 -13.42 8.44
C SER A 386 -11.71 -13.16 9.86
N SER A 387 -13.02 -13.23 10.03
CA SER A 387 -13.70 -13.12 11.31
C SER A 387 -13.35 -14.24 12.30
N ASP A 388 -12.63 -15.28 11.85
CA ASP A 388 -12.26 -16.44 12.65
C ASP A 388 -10.85 -16.37 13.26
N GLY A 389 -10.09 -15.32 12.99
CA GLY A 389 -8.74 -15.09 13.56
C GLY A 389 -7.66 -16.10 13.17
N ARG A 390 -7.98 -17.10 12.33
CA ARG A 390 -7.08 -18.23 12.02
C ARG A 390 -6.00 -17.91 11.01
N HIS A 391 -6.06 -16.75 10.36
CA HIS A 391 -5.15 -16.35 9.29
C HIS A 391 -4.44 -15.03 9.59
N LEU A 392 -4.36 -14.67 10.86
CA LEU A 392 -3.69 -13.44 11.29
C LEU A 392 -2.22 -13.72 11.57
N ASN A 393 -1.42 -13.86 10.54
CA ASN A 393 0.01 -14.13 10.69
C ASN A 393 0.86 -13.05 10.06
N TYR A 394 1.88 -12.61 10.81
CA TYR A 394 2.84 -11.60 10.37
C TYR A 394 4.22 -11.98 10.85
N GLN A 395 5.22 -11.60 10.08
CA GLN A 395 6.59 -11.98 10.29
C GLN A 395 7.48 -10.76 10.18
N LEU A 396 8.38 -10.59 11.13
CA LEU A 396 9.43 -9.58 11.09
C LEU A 396 10.79 -10.30 11.21
N LEU A 397 11.52 -10.32 10.10
CA LEU A 397 12.88 -10.88 10.01
C LEU A 397 13.88 -9.73 10.08
N VAL A 398 14.80 -9.77 11.03
CA VAL A 398 15.83 -8.74 11.27
C VAL A 398 17.20 -9.35 11.39
N MET A 399 18.27 -8.59 11.13
CA MET A 399 19.65 -9.03 11.31
C MET A 399 19.91 -9.34 12.79
N ARG A 400 20.66 -10.42 13.08
CA ARG A 400 21.20 -10.65 14.43
C ARG A 400 22.35 -9.68 14.68
N GLY A 401 22.41 -9.12 15.89
CA GLY A 401 23.48 -8.17 16.26
C GLY A 401 23.07 -6.71 16.24
N SER A 402 21.88 -6.37 15.77
CA SER A 402 21.20 -5.12 16.15
C SER A 402 20.69 -5.18 17.60
N ASP A 403 21.22 -6.12 18.39
CA ASP A 403 20.81 -6.46 19.76
C ASP A 403 21.18 -5.42 20.81
N GLY A 404 21.25 -4.15 20.48
CA GLY A 404 21.13 -3.07 21.48
C GLY A 404 19.75 -3.05 22.15
N VAL A 405 18.81 -3.85 21.67
CA VAL A 405 17.46 -3.98 22.22
C VAL A 405 17.34 -5.31 22.95
N THR A 406 17.72 -5.31 24.22
CA THR A 406 17.14 -6.22 25.22
C THR A 406 15.63 -6.32 24.96
N GLU A 407 15.11 -7.55 24.95
CA GLU A 407 13.71 -7.94 24.78
C GLU A 407 12.74 -6.76 24.76
N ALA A 408 12.18 -6.46 23.58
CA ALA A 408 11.11 -5.48 23.50
C ALA A 408 10.06 -5.88 24.56
N PRO A 409 9.58 -4.95 25.38
CA PRO A 409 8.60 -5.27 26.39
C PRO A 409 7.50 -6.10 25.74
N PRO A 410 6.98 -7.13 26.40
CA PRO A 410 5.83 -7.87 25.90
C PRO A 410 4.82 -6.83 25.50
N ALA A 411 4.23 -6.98 24.31
CA ALA A 411 3.18 -6.08 23.87
C ALA A 411 2.26 -5.92 25.07
N THR A 412 2.29 -4.72 25.65
CA THR A 412 1.35 -4.39 26.71
C THR A 412 0.04 -4.72 26.06
N THR A 413 -0.64 -5.72 26.54
CA THR A 413 -2.04 -5.92 26.28
C THR A 413 -2.62 -4.54 26.55
N ALA A 414 -2.85 -3.76 25.49
CA ALA A 414 -3.70 -2.61 25.61
C ALA A 414 -4.97 -3.25 26.16
N GLN A 415 -5.12 -3.12 27.47
CA GLN A 415 -6.39 -3.45 28.08
C GLN A 415 -7.36 -2.64 27.25
N VAL A 416 -8.17 -3.35 26.48
CA VAL A 416 -9.45 -2.81 26.00
C VAL A 416 -9.98 -2.13 27.24
N PRO A 417 -10.17 -0.79 27.21
CA PRO A 417 -10.68 -0.10 28.38
C PRO A 417 -11.90 -0.90 28.82
N ALA A 418 -11.89 -1.34 30.07
CA ALA A 418 -13.05 -1.98 30.68
C ALA A 418 -14.25 -1.11 30.33
N GLU A 419 -15.29 -1.72 29.81
CA GLU A 419 -16.56 -1.10 29.50
C GLU A 419 -16.86 -0.06 30.56
N LEU A 420 -16.84 1.21 30.17
CA LEU A 420 -17.40 2.26 31.00
C LEU A 420 -18.87 1.91 31.21
N PRO A 421 -19.41 2.04 32.41
CA PRO A 421 -20.79 1.74 32.68
C PRO A 421 -21.66 2.54 31.70
N VAL A 422 -22.47 1.85 30.95
CA VAL A 422 -23.46 2.41 30.02
C VAL A 422 -24.42 3.24 30.87
N THR A 423 -24.23 4.56 30.86
CA THR A 423 -25.30 5.46 31.24
C THR A 423 -26.17 5.59 30.00
N ASP A 424 -27.36 5.04 30.13
CA ASP A 424 -28.49 5.12 29.24
C ASP A 424 -28.87 6.61 29.08
N ASP A 425 -28.44 7.24 28.02
CA ASP A 425 -29.12 8.31 27.30
C ASP A 425 -28.19 8.95 26.23
N SER A 426 -28.17 8.39 25.04
CA SER A 426 -28.03 9.14 23.80
C SER A 426 -28.29 8.19 22.62
N THR A 427 -29.36 8.46 21.91
CA THR A 427 -29.68 7.90 20.60
C THR A 427 -28.57 8.20 19.60
N VAL A 428 -27.50 7.43 19.64
CA VAL A 428 -26.61 7.26 18.51
C VAL A 428 -27.39 6.40 17.51
N ALA A 429 -27.77 7.00 16.38
CA ALA A 429 -28.32 6.23 15.27
C ALA A 429 -27.32 5.12 14.95
N GLU A 430 -27.61 3.90 15.39
CA GLU A 430 -26.94 2.70 14.92
C GLU A 430 -26.96 2.75 13.38
N LEU A 431 -25.76 2.76 12.78
CA LEU A 431 -25.67 2.31 11.41
C LEU A 431 -26.36 0.94 11.39
N PRO A 432 -27.37 0.73 10.51
CA PRO A 432 -28.07 -0.51 10.46
C PRO A 432 -27.00 -1.61 10.37
N PRO A 433 -27.12 -2.72 11.15
CA PRO A 433 -26.24 -3.86 11.03
C PRO A 433 -26.19 -4.17 9.54
N ALA A 434 -25.00 -4.45 9.01
CA ALA A 434 -24.85 -4.85 7.62
C ALA A 434 -25.93 -5.90 7.40
N PRO A 435 -26.93 -5.64 6.57
CA PRO A 435 -28.14 -6.43 6.62
C PRO A 435 -27.70 -7.87 6.51
N GLU A 436 -28.23 -8.78 7.34
CA GLU A 436 -28.22 -10.23 7.06
C GLU A 436 -28.90 -10.37 5.70
N GLY A 437 -28.31 -9.73 4.68
CA GLY A 437 -28.93 -9.24 3.48
C GLY A 437 -28.53 -10.13 2.34
N LYS A 438 -29.44 -10.20 1.43
CA LYS A 438 -29.27 -10.76 0.11
C LYS A 438 -27.98 -10.22 -0.52
N ARG A 439 -27.15 -11.11 -1.09
CA ARG A 439 -26.02 -10.78 -1.94
C ARG A 439 -26.36 -11.10 -3.37
N TYR A 440 -25.83 -10.36 -4.30
CA TYR A 440 -26.05 -10.56 -5.74
C TYR A 440 -24.73 -10.99 -6.36
N ARG A 441 -24.73 -12.13 -7.06
CA ARG A 441 -23.55 -12.63 -7.80
C ARG A 441 -23.97 -12.86 -9.25
N ILE A 442 -23.05 -12.79 -10.18
CA ILE A 442 -23.34 -13.01 -11.59
C ILE A 442 -22.97 -14.45 -11.94
N GLN A 443 -23.95 -15.28 -12.27
CA GLN A 443 -23.68 -16.63 -12.75
C GLN A 443 -23.23 -16.56 -14.20
N VAL A 444 -22.05 -17.13 -14.48
CA VAL A 444 -21.39 -17.06 -15.80
C VAL A 444 -21.27 -18.42 -16.47
N LEU A 445 -21.28 -19.54 -15.70
CA LEU A 445 -21.06 -20.86 -16.25
C LEU A 445 -21.81 -21.92 -15.44
N THR A 446 -22.14 -23.02 -16.12
CA THR A 446 -22.64 -24.26 -15.52
C THR A 446 -21.83 -25.43 -16.10
N SER A 447 -21.42 -26.38 -15.26
CA SER A 447 -20.64 -27.54 -15.66
C SER A 447 -21.11 -28.79 -14.90
N ASP A 448 -21.00 -29.94 -15.54
CA ASP A 448 -21.23 -31.27 -14.94
C ASP A 448 -20.03 -31.74 -14.10
N ARG A 449 -18.85 -31.16 -14.34
CA ARG A 449 -17.62 -31.42 -13.60
C ARG A 449 -17.12 -30.18 -12.87
N LYS A 450 -16.41 -30.40 -11.77
CA LYS A 450 -15.78 -29.31 -11.04
C LYS A 450 -14.59 -28.76 -11.84
N LEU A 451 -14.66 -27.48 -12.22
CA LEU A 451 -13.58 -26.78 -12.90
C LEU A 451 -12.68 -26.10 -11.87
N PRO A 452 -11.35 -26.07 -12.08
CA PRO A 452 -10.44 -25.32 -11.22
C PRO A 452 -10.71 -23.82 -11.37
N PRO A 453 -10.48 -23.00 -10.34
CA PRO A 453 -10.71 -21.54 -10.39
C PRO A 453 -9.95 -20.81 -11.49
N THR A 454 -8.91 -21.44 -12.00
CA THR A 454 -8.05 -20.91 -13.07
C THR A 454 -8.42 -21.44 -14.46
N ALA A 455 -9.54 -22.18 -14.59
CA ALA A 455 -9.96 -22.72 -15.89
C ALA A 455 -10.09 -21.61 -16.94
N PRO A 456 -9.64 -21.83 -18.17
CA PRO A 456 -9.75 -20.85 -19.27
C PRO A 456 -11.19 -20.39 -19.51
N ASP A 457 -12.15 -21.26 -19.21
CA ASP A 457 -13.59 -20.99 -19.30
C ASP A 457 -14.02 -19.75 -18.54
N PHE A 458 -13.31 -19.38 -17.46
CA PHE A 458 -13.61 -18.17 -16.67
C PHE A 458 -12.97 -16.90 -17.24
N LYS A 459 -12.21 -16.99 -18.33
CA LYS A 459 -11.55 -15.84 -18.99
C LYS A 459 -10.78 -14.95 -18.00
N GLY A 460 -10.15 -15.58 -17.00
CA GLY A 460 -9.38 -14.89 -15.96
C GLY A 460 -10.19 -14.30 -14.82
N LEU A 461 -11.50 -14.47 -14.78
CA LEU A 461 -12.34 -14.03 -13.66
C LEU A 461 -12.24 -14.98 -12.49
N LEU A 462 -12.20 -14.45 -11.27
CA LEU A 462 -12.36 -15.23 -10.05
C LEU A 462 -13.80 -15.73 -9.96
N SER A 463 -13.95 -17.06 -9.89
CA SER A 463 -15.26 -17.70 -9.82
C SER A 463 -15.45 -18.41 -8.49
N TRP A 464 -16.66 -18.36 -7.96
CA TRP A 464 -17.15 -19.21 -6.88
C TRP A 464 -18.16 -20.20 -7.45
N HIS A 465 -18.20 -21.39 -6.92
CA HIS A 465 -19.19 -22.36 -7.34
C HIS A 465 -20.11 -22.79 -6.22
N TYR A 466 -21.31 -23.19 -6.59
CA TYR A 466 -22.26 -23.90 -5.73
C TYR A 466 -22.88 -25.05 -6.53
N MET A 467 -23.41 -26.02 -5.81
CA MET A 467 -24.11 -27.16 -6.43
C MET A 467 -25.61 -26.88 -6.49
N ASP A 468 -26.20 -27.09 -7.67
CA ASP A 468 -27.65 -27.08 -7.85
C ASP A 468 -28.04 -28.16 -8.88
N LYS A 469 -28.92 -29.09 -8.45
CA LYS A 469 -29.38 -30.22 -9.28
C LYS A 469 -28.27 -31.07 -9.89
N GLY A 470 -27.21 -31.32 -9.10
CA GLY A 470 -26.06 -32.13 -9.56
C GLY A 470 -25.09 -31.44 -10.50
N LEU A 471 -25.26 -30.15 -10.76
CA LEU A 471 -24.39 -29.35 -11.60
C LEU A 471 -23.63 -28.29 -10.79
N TYR A 472 -22.38 -28.04 -11.16
CA TYR A 472 -21.59 -26.94 -10.66
C TYR A 472 -22.00 -25.66 -11.36
N LYS A 473 -22.45 -24.67 -10.59
CA LYS A 473 -22.82 -23.33 -11.04
C LYS A 473 -21.73 -22.35 -10.62
N TYR A 474 -21.16 -21.65 -11.56
CA TYR A 474 -20.05 -20.72 -11.30
C TYR A 474 -20.53 -19.28 -11.34
N THR A 475 -20.18 -18.52 -10.30
CA THR A 475 -20.55 -17.12 -10.17
C THR A 475 -19.31 -16.26 -10.03
N VAL A 476 -19.39 -15.00 -10.49
CA VAL A 476 -18.34 -13.98 -10.39
C VAL A 476 -18.90 -12.72 -9.75
N GLY A 477 -18.03 -11.97 -9.07
CA GLY A 477 -18.41 -10.74 -8.37
C GLY A 477 -19.39 -10.99 -7.20
N GLU A 478 -19.37 -10.10 -6.23
CA GLU A 478 -20.37 -10.07 -5.14
C GLU A 478 -20.81 -8.62 -4.92
N TYR A 479 -22.11 -8.39 -4.99
CA TYR A 479 -22.71 -7.05 -4.96
C TYR A 479 -23.74 -6.96 -3.85
N LEU A 480 -23.83 -5.79 -3.22
CA LEU A 480 -24.79 -5.51 -2.16
C LEU A 480 -26.17 -5.14 -2.69
N ASP A 481 -26.23 -4.58 -3.88
CA ASP A 481 -27.47 -4.17 -4.52
C ASP A 481 -27.62 -4.79 -5.93
N ARG A 482 -28.87 -4.90 -6.36
CA ARG A 482 -29.21 -5.54 -7.62
C ARG A 482 -28.87 -4.67 -8.84
N ALA A 483 -28.90 -3.35 -8.71
CA ALA A 483 -28.66 -2.44 -9.82
C ALA A 483 -27.21 -2.52 -10.27
N THR A 484 -26.25 -2.45 -9.33
CA THR A 484 -24.82 -2.62 -9.58
C THR A 484 -24.50 -3.99 -10.16
N ALA A 485 -25.08 -5.07 -9.59
CA ALA A 485 -24.93 -6.42 -10.14
C ALA A 485 -25.45 -6.52 -11.58
N THR A 486 -26.58 -5.86 -11.88
CA THR A 486 -27.17 -5.89 -13.22
C THR A 486 -26.31 -5.12 -14.24
N ALA A 487 -25.76 -3.97 -13.84
CA ALA A 487 -24.84 -3.20 -14.70
C ALA A 487 -23.58 -4.01 -15.03
N ALA A 488 -22.95 -4.62 -14.02
CA ALA A 488 -21.79 -5.49 -14.19
C ALA A 488 -22.12 -6.73 -15.05
N CYS A 489 -23.31 -7.32 -14.88
CA CYS A 489 -23.79 -8.45 -15.67
C CYS A 489 -23.92 -8.08 -17.18
N ARG A 490 -24.46 -6.92 -17.49
CA ARG A 490 -24.57 -6.42 -18.88
C ARG A 490 -23.20 -6.27 -19.54
N ASN A 491 -22.20 -5.81 -18.80
CA ASN A 491 -20.82 -5.72 -19.32
C ASN A 491 -20.27 -7.11 -19.60
N LEU A 492 -20.42 -8.06 -18.67
CA LEU A 492 -19.99 -9.44 -18.86
C LEU A 492 -20.73 -10.13 -20.02
N GLN A 493 -22.02 -9.84 -20.20
CA GLN A 493 -22.79 -10.37 -21.33
C GLN A 493 -22.25 -9.88 -22.68
N ARG A 494 -21.89 -8.60 -22.76
CA ARG A 494 -21.36 -8.00 -23.99
C ARG A 494 -19.95 -8.50 -24.32
N ASP A 495 -19.09 -8.61 -23.30
CA ASP A 495 -17.66 -8.78 -23.51
C ASP A 495 -17.22 -10.25 -23.47
N SER A 496 -17.94 -11.12 -22.75
CA SER A 496 -17.38 -12.44 -22.46
C SER A 496 -18.37 -13.58 -22.21
N PHE A 497 -19.52 -13.30 -21.57
CA PHE A 497 -20.47 -14.34 -21.11
C PHE A 497 -21.90 -13.94 -21.47
N PRO A 498 -22.32 -14.16 -22.73
CA PRO A 498 -23.63 -13.70 -23.21
C PRO A 498 -24.82 -14.23 -22.40
N ASP A 499 -24.70 -15.42 -21.80
CA ASP A 499 -25.73 -16.06 -21.00
C ASP A 499 -25.63 -15.77 -19.50
N ALA A 500 -24.75 -14.84 -19.07
CA ALA A 500 -24.61 -14.47 -17.68
C ALA A 500 -25.90 -13.83 -17.12
N PHE A 501 -26.20 -14.08 -15.87
CA PHE A 501 -27.34 -13.48 -15.18
C PHE A 501 -27.09 -13.25 -13.71
N VAL A 502 -27.81 -12.29 -13.11
CA VAL A 502 -27.69 -11.98 -11.68
C VAL A 502 -28.46 -13.03 -10.86
N ALA A 503 -27.75 -13.70 -9.95
CA ALA A 503 -28.28 -14.64 -8.99
C ALA A 503 -28.25 -14.04 -7.58
N VAL A 504 -29.23 -14.36 -6.74
CA VAL A 504 -29.39 -13.82 -5.39
C VAL A 504 -28.99 -14.87 -4.37
N PHE A 505 -28.22 -14.46 -3.36
CA PHE A 505 -27.72 -15.35 -2.31
C PHE A 505 -28.03 -14.78 -0.91
N LYS A 506 -28.17 -15.68 0.07
CA LYS A 506 -28.04 -15.37 1.50
C LYS A 506 -26.85 -16.17 2.02
N GLY A 507 -25.74 -15.50 2.31
CA GLY A 507 -24.45 -16.18 2.49
C GLY A 507 -24.06 -16.95 1.22
N ASN A 508 -23.77 -18.25 1.34
CA ASN A 508 -23.43 -19.12 0.21
C ASN A 508 -24.64 -19.90 -0.36
N ILE A 509 -25.84 -19.65 0.14
CA ILE A 509 -27.06 -20.32 -0.31
C ILE A 509 -27.77 -19.46 -1.34
N ARG A 510 -27.96 -20.01 -2.55
CA ARG A 510 -28.74 -19.36 -3.59
C ARG A 510 -30.21 -19.26 -3.19
N LEU A 511 -30.77 -18.05 -3.26
CA LEU A 511 -32.20 -17.82 -3.12
C LEU A 511 -32.87 -18.01 -4.50
N ARG A 512 -33.98 -18.71 -4.54
CA ARG A 512 -34.80 -18.93 -5.74
C ARG A 512 -35.73 -17.78 -5.98
#